data_b42318dda92c9b8605a0c8af0120d752
#
_entry.id   b42318dda92c9b8605a0c8af0120d752
#
_cell.length_a   1.000
_cell.length_b   1.000
_cell.length_c   1.000
_cell.angle_alpha   90.00
_cell.angle_beta   90.00
_cell.angle_gamma   90.00
#
_symmetry.space_group_name_H-M   'P 1'
#
loop_
_entity.id
_entity.type
_entity.pdbx_description
1 polymer ?
#
loop_
_entity_poly.entity_id
_entity_poly.type
_entity_poly.pdbx_seq_one_letter_code
_entity_poly.pdbx_strand_id
1 'polypeptide(L)'
;TAPYITMRMARVTRRDFDGKINVVTTVNQTASTSIEDVLAPGAEKLMCSTRQEMMEAVRDGKADAAFVYYYMAQAFINSDTTGTMTYTLLEQPTFSYRMVVSSTENHALAGILTKAMYAMPDNLVEDLATQYTTYKATNLTLVDMICLHPVTAVAIIVFISWMAVTLIVILNRLHTRRELQLAAQ
;
A
#
# COMPACT_ATOMS: atom_id res chain seq x y z
N THR A 1 -26.19 -19.12 -3.57
CA THR A 1 -26.01 -18.45 -4.87
C THR A 1 -24.71 -18.91 -5.54
N ALA A 2 -24.54 -18.61 -6.85
CA ALA A 2 -23.26 -18.79 -7.52
C ALA A 2 -22.17 -17.87 -6.89
N PRO A 3 -20.87 -18.23 -6.98
CA PRO A 3 -19.82 -17.32 -6.58
C PRO A 3 -19.81 -16.09 -7.51
N TYR A 4 -19.69 -14.90 -6.94
CA TYR A 4 -19.60 -13.66 -7.72
C TYR A 4 -18.16 -13.17 -7.90
N ILE A 5 -17.24 -13.66 -7.10
CA ILE A 5 -15.81 -13.39 -7.24
C ILE A 5 -15.00 -14.56 -6.69
N THR A 6 -13.93 -14.92 -7.38
CA THR A 6 -12.92 -15.85 -6.89
C THR A 6 -11.59 -15.08 -6.76
N MET A 7 -11.09 -15.00 -5.56
CA MET A 7 -9.85 -14.29 -5.26
C MET A 7 -8.69 -15.27 -5.05
N ARG A 8 -7.55 -14.96 -5.62
CA ARG A 8 -6.29 -15.64 -5.35
C ARG A 8 -5.54 -14.94 -4.23
N MET A 9 -4.72 -15.70 -3.53
CA MET A 9 -3.80 -15.16 -2.56
C MET A 9 -2.47 -14.79 -3.23
N ALA A 10 -1.82 -13.80 -2.65
CA ALA A 10 -0.46 -13.44 -3.00
C ALA A 10 0.39 -13.42 -1.73
N ARG A 11 1.60 -13.90 -1.85
CA ARG A 11 2.65 -13.74 -0.84
C ARG A 11 3.42 -12.48 -1.15
N VAL A 12 3.42 -11.53 -0.24
CA VAL A 12 4.23 -10.32 -0.30
C VAL A 12 5.48 -10.51 0.53
N THR A 13 6.63 -10.22 -0.05
CA THR A 13 7.94 -10.34 0.58
C THR A 13 8.79 -9.15 0.18
N ARG A 14 9.91 -8.96 0.84
CA ARG A 14 10.96 -8.08 0.34
C ARG A 14 11.62 -8.69 -0.90
N ARG A 15 12.24 -7.88 -1.72
CA ARG A 15 12.95 -8.34 -2.93
C ARG A 15 14.20 -9.15 -2.62
N ASP A 16 14.83 -8.89 -1.47
CA ASP A 16 16.02 -9.61 -0.96
C ASP A 16 15.66 -10.86 -0.15
N PHE A 17 14.41 -11.33 -0.23
CA PHE A 17 13.93 -12.49 0.50
C PHE A 17 14.64 -13.77 0.04
N ASP A 18 15.21 -14.51 0.99
CA ASP A 18 16.03 -15.72 0.75
C ASP A 18 15.22 -17.01 0.52
N GLY A 19 13.89 -16.92 0.57
CA GLY A 19 12.98 -18.06 0.39
C GLY A 19 12.55 -18.75 1.67
N LYS A 20 13.14 -18.43 2.84
CA LYS A 20 12.80 -19.02 4.11
C LYS A 20 11.87 -18.11 4.92
N ILE A 21 10.69 -18.60 5.25
CA ILE A 21 9.70 -17.88 6.05
C ILE A 21 9.82 -18.35 7.51
N ASN A 22 10.32 -17.48 8.38
CA ASN A 22 10.38 -17.71 9.82
C ASN A 22 9.30 -16.90 10.55
N VAL A 23 8.98 -15.69 10.06
CA VAL A 23 8.00 -14.77 10.66
C VAL A 23 7.01 -14.34 9.60
N VAL A 24 5.73 -14.50 9.88
CA VAL A 24 4.62 -14.01 9.02
C VAL A 24 3.81 -12.96 9.75
N THR A 25 3.34 -11.97 9.02
CA THR A 25 2.40 -10.99 9.57
C THR A 25 0.98 -11.49 9.46
N THR A 26 0.17 -11.24 10.48
CA THR A 26 -1.26 -11.49 10.48
C THR A 26 -2.02 -10.34 11.11
N VAL A 27 -3.23 -10.08 10.65
CA VAL A 27 -4.15 -9.15 11.31
C VAL A 27 -5.01 -9.94 12.28
N ASN A 28 -5.21 -9.38 13.47
CA ASN A 28 -6.06 -10.00 14.50
C ASN A 28 -7.46 -10.30 13.93
N GLN A 29 -7.67 -11.52 13.52
CA GLN A 29 -8.97 -12.02 13.03
C GLN A 29 -9.41 -13.18 13.92
N THR A 30 -10.68 -13.18 14.23
CA THR A 30 -11.35 -14.21 15.06
C THR A 30 -11.47 -15.58 14.40
N ALA A 31 -10.83 -15.79 13.26
CA ALA A 31 -10.89 -17.08 12.55
C ALA A 31 -10.06 -18.15 13.29
N SER A 32 -10.67 -19.28 13.54
CA SER A 32 -10.10 -20.41 14.29
C SER A 32 -8.90 -21.08 13.60
N THR A 33 -8.74 -20.86 12.30
CA THR A 33 -7.59 -21.34 11.53
C THR A 33 -7.14 -20.21 10.64
N SER A 34 -5.94 -19.70 10.90
CA SER A 34 -5.40 -18.65 10.06
C SER A 34 -4.81 -19.24 8.79
N ILE A 35 -4.92 -18.50 7.71
CA ILE A 35 -4.39 -18.93 6.42
C ILE A 35 -2.87 -19.08 6.47
N GLU A 36 -2.22 -18.35 7.34
CA GLU A 36 -0.80 -18.39 7.58
C GLU A 36 -0.34 -19.77 8.09
N ASP A 37 -1.18 -20.48 8.87
CA ASP A 37 -0.88 -21.84 9.32
C ASP A 37 -0.80 -22.85 8.17
N VAL A 38 -1.57 -22.59 7.11
CA VAL A 38 -1.60 -23.44 5.92
C VAL A 38 -0.45 -23.11 4.97
N LEU A 39 -0.17 -21.80 4.79
CA LEU A 39 0.79 -21.32 3.80
C LEU A 39 2.24 -21.25 4.32
N ALA A 40 2.41 -21.12 5.63
CA ALA A 40 3.72 -21.07 6.28
C ALA A 40 3.68 -21.86 7.61
N PRO A 41 3.54 -23.18 7.57
CA PRO A 41 3.43 -23.99 8.77
C PRO A 41 4.70 -23.87 9.62
N GLY A 42 4.50 -23.55 10.90
CA GLY A 42 5.58 -23.39 11.87
C GLY A 42 6.26 -22.02 11.88
N ALA A 43 5.84 -21.08 11.06
CA ALA A 43 6.30 -19.69 11.13
C ALA A 43 5.71 -18.98 12.36
N GLU A 44 6.51 -18.11 12.98
CA GLU A 44 6.05 -17.22 14.05
C GLU A 44 5.10 -16.16 13.47
N LYS A 45 4.03 -15.83 14.21
CA LYS A 45 3.03 -14.84 13.77
C LYS A 45 3.27 -13.51 14.45
N LEU A 46 3.58 -12.50 13.67
CA LEU A 46 3.60 -11.12 14.10
C LEU A 46 2.19 -10.53 13.97
N MET A 47 1.54 -10.27 15.10
CA MET A 47 0.19 -9.71 15.15
C MET A 47 0.23 -8.21 14.85
N CYS A 48 -0.53 -7.78 13.87
CA CYS A 48 -0.69 -6.39 13.47
C CYS A 48 -2.13 -5.92 13.70
N SER A 49 -2.31 -4.65 14.00
CA SER A 49 -3.64 -4.07 14.21
C SER A 49 -4.33 -3.72 12.89
N THR A 50 -3.55 -3.38 11.88
CA THR A 50 -4.04 -2.98 10.56
C THR A 50 -3.27 -3.69 9.45
N ARG A 51 -3.89 -3.74 8.26
CA ARG A 51 -3.23 -4.26 7.07
C ARG A 51 -2.04 -3.42 6.62
N GLN A 52 -2.09 -2.12 6.89
CA GLN A 52 -0.97 -1.22 6.61
C GLN A 52 0.23 -1.58 7.48
N GLU A 53 0.03 -1.71 8.79
CA GLU A 53 1.07 -2.13 9.73
C GLU A 53 1.69 -3.48 9.35
N MET A 54 0.84 -4.42 8.87
CA MET A 54 1.27 -5.71 8.36
C MET A 54 2.26 -5.59 7.20
N MET A 55 1.98 -4.69 6.24
CA MET A 55 2.84 -4.46 5.08
C MET A 55 4.10 -3.67 5.45
N GLU A 56 4.00 -2.71 6.36
CA GLU A 56 5.15 -1.99 6.90
C GLU A 56 6.09 -2.91 7.64
N ALA A 57 5.56 -3.89 8.39
CA ALA A 57 6.39 -4.88 9.08
C ALA A 57 7.21 -5.75 8.11
N VAL A 58 6.65 -6.11 6.95
CA VAL A 58 7.40 -6.80 5.88
C VAL A 58 8.44 -5.87 5.26
N ARG A 59 8.07 -4.64 4.92
CA ARG A 59 8.98 -3.64 4.36
C ARG A 59 10.17 -3.39 5.28
N ASP A 60 9.91 -3.23 6.57
CA ASP A 60 10.92 -2.93 7.59
C ASP A 60 11.74 -4.17 8.00
N GLY A 61 11.45 -5.36 7.45
CA GLY A 61 12.16 -6.59 7.75
C GLY A 61 11.86 -7.20 9.12
N LYS A 62 10.76 -6.78 9.76
CA LYS A 62 10.27 -7.36 11.02
C LYS A 62 9.55 -8.69 10.78
N ALA A 63 9.10 -8.92 9.56
CA ALA A 63 8.51 -10.16 9.09
C ALA A 63 9.03 -10.50 7.69
N ASP A 64 9.07 -11.79 7.37
CA ASP A 64 9.58 -12.29 6.10
C ASP A 64 8.51 -12.23 5.01
N ALA A 65 7.25 -12.48 5.39
CA ALA A 65 6.15 -12.55 4.44
C ALA A 65 4.82 -12.05 5.02
N ALA A 66 3.96 -11.57 4.13
CA ALA A 66 2.54 -11.34 4.37
C ALA A 66 1.71 -12.07 3.32
N PHE A 67 0.61 -12.68 3.75
CA PHE A 67 -0.34 -13.34 2.85
C PHE A 67 -1.59 -12.49 2.74
N VAL A 68 -1.87 -11.98 1.56
CA VAL A 68 -3.00 -11.09 1.28
C VAL A 68 -3.67 -11.46 -0.04
N TYR A 69 -4.86 -10.96 -0.28
CA TYR A 69 -5.49 -11.11 -1.59
C TYR A 69 -4.68 -10.40 -2.67
N TYR A 70 -4.64 -10.96 -3.88
CA TYR A 70 -3.87 -10.47 -5.01
C TYR A 70 -4.04 -8.96 -5.26
N TYR A 71 -5.28 -8.47 -5.35
CA TYR A 71 -5.54 -7.04 -5.57
C TYR A 71 -4.96 -6.14 -4.48
N MET A 72 -4.97 -6.63 -3.24
CA MET A 72 -4.37 -5.91 -2.14
C MET A 72 -2.84 -5.89 -2.24
N ALA A 73 -2.23 -7.02 -2.58
CA ALA A 73 -0.78 -7.08 -2.82
C ALA A 73 -0.38 -6.11 -3.94
N GLN A 74 -1.12 -6.12 -5.04
CA GLN A 74 -0.89 -5.20 -6.17
C GLN A 74 -1.00 -3.74 -5.75
N ALA A 75 -2.05 -3.38 -5.00
CA ALA A 75 -2.24 -2.01 -4.51
C ALA A 75 -1.09 -1.57 -3.60
N PHE A 76 -0.63 -2.44 -2.70
CA PHE A 76 0.51 -2.13 -1.82
C PHE A 76 1.82 -1.97 -2.59
N ILE A 77 2.11 -2.87 -3.53
CA ILE A 77 3.33 -2.78 -4.35
C ILE A 77 3.31 -1.52 -5.21
N ASN A 78 2.16 -1.16 -5.77
CA ASN A 78 2.01 0.07 -6.56
C ASN A 78 2.15 1.34 -5.70
N SER A 79 1.85 1.26 -4.41
CA SER A 79 2.03 2.37 -3.46
C SER A 79 3.40 2.38 -2.78
N ASP A 80 4.18 1.32 -2.93
CA ASP A 80 5.54 1.24 -2.35
C ASP A 80 6.51 2.10 -3.13
N THR A 81 6.74 3.32 -2.62
CA THR A 81 7.68 4.27 -3.20
C THR A 81 9.14 3.84 -3.07
N THR A 82 9.43 2.92 -2.16
CA THR A 82 10.79 2.41 -1.93
C THR A 82 11.18 1.32 -2.92
N GLY A 83 10.21 0.67 -3.55
CA GLY A 83 10.42 -0.44 -4.48
C GLY A 83 11.09 -1.66 -3.85
N THR A 84 11.04 -1.77 -2.53
CA THR A 84 11.73 -2.83 -1.77
C THR A 84 10.92 -4.11 -1.70
N MET A 85 9.62 -4.04 -1.94
CA MET A 85 8.72 -5.18 -1.85
C MET A 85 8.42 -5.79 -3.22
N THR A 86 8.01 -7.06 -3.20
CA THR A 86 7.51 -7.80 -4.35
C THR A 86 6.41 -8.75 -3.92
N TYR A 87 5.61 -9.24 -4.87
CA TYR A 87 4.64 -10.28 -4.56
C TYR A 87 4.76 -11.46 -5.51
N THR A 88 4.40 -12.62 -5.00
CA THR A 88 4.27 -13.86 -5.77
C THR A 88 2.84 -14.35 -5.67
N LEU A 89 2.20 -14.56 -6.82
CA LEU A 89 0.85 -15.10 -6.86
C LEU A 89 0.87 -16.58 -6.46
N LEU A 90 -0.04 -16.96 -5.58
CA LEU A 90 -0.21 -18.35 -5.17
C LEU A 90 -1.31 -19.01 -6.02
N GLU A 91 -1.06 -20.23 -6.47
CA GLU A 91 -2.06 -20.99 -7.21
C GLU A 91 -3.21 -21.43 -6.30
N GLN A 92 -2.90 -21.72 -5.05
CA GLN A 92 -3.87 -22.10 -4.01
C GLN A 92 -3.43 -21.53 -2.65
N PRO A 93 -4.37 -21.28 -1.73
CA PRO A 93 -5.82 -21.44 -1.84
C PRO A 93 -6.48 -20.31 -2.62
N THR A 94 -7.62 -20.61 -3.23
CA THR A 94 -8.51 -19.64 -3.82
C THR A 94 -9.77 -19.46 -2.96
N PHE A 95 -10.26 -18.23 -2.85
CA PHE A 95 -11.46 -17.91 -2.06
C PHE A 95 -12.59 -17.45 -2.96
N SER A 96 -13.69 -18.19 -2.90
CA SER A 96 -14.91 -17.85 -3.65
C SER A 96 -15.91 -17.17 -2.72
N TYR A 97 -16.30 -15.96 -3.06
CA TYR A 97 -17.31 -15.21 -2.32
C TYR A 97 -18.67 -15.44 -2.93
N ARG A 98 -19.67 -15.67 -2.07
CA ARG A 98 -21.06 -15.93 -2.45
C ARG A 98 -21.99 -15.07 -1.63
N MET A 99 -23.08 -14.62 -2.24
CA MET A 99 -24.16 -13.98 -1.49
C MET A 99 -24.99 -15.05 -0.80
N VAL A 100 -25.28 -14.86 0.47
CA VAL A 100 -26.12 -15.75 1.27
C VAL A 100 -27.45 -15.06 1.53
N VAL A 101 -28.55 -15.74 1.23
CA VAL A 101 -29.91 -15.31 1.57
C VAL A 101 -30.32 -16.04 2.83
N SER A 102 -30.60 -15.29 3.90
CA SER A 102 -30.76 -15.84 5.26
C SER A 102 -32.10 -16.55 5.51
N SER A 103 -33.05 -16.54 4.58
CA SER A 103 -34.37 -17.14 4.75
C SER A 103 -34.62 -18.22 3.70
N THR A 104 -35.09 -19.38 4.17
CA THR A 104 -35.55 -20.47 3.30
C THR A 104 -36.78 -20.10 2.47
N GLU A 105 -37.50 -19.04 2.87
CA GLU A 105 -38.70 -18.57 2.16
C GLU A 105 -38.40 -17.68 0.93
N ASN A 106 -37.13 -17.20 0.82
CA ASN A 106 -36.75 -16.28 -0.25
C ASN A 106 -36.03 -16.97 -1.44
N HIS A 107 -36.50 -18.12 -1.87
CA HIS A 107 -35.94 -18.80 -3.06
C HIS A 107 -35.99 -17.96 -4.34
N ALA A 108 -37.04 -17.14 -4.50
CA ALA A 108 -37.14 -16.22 -5.62
C ALA A 108 -36.02 -15.18 -5.63
N LEU A 109 -35.68 -14.59 -4.45
CA LEU A 109 -34.59 -13.62 -4.32
C LEU A 109 -33.24 -14.27 -4.64
N ALA A 110 -32.96 -15.48 -4.13
CA ALA A 110 -31.77 -16.22 -4.46
C ALA A 110 -31.64 -16.49 -5.96
N GLY A 111 -32.73 -16.81 -6.63
CA GLY A 111 -32.80 -17.00 -8.08
C GLY A 111 -32.51 -15.71 -8.86
N ILE A 112 -33.09 -14.58 -8.43
CA ILE A 112 -32.85 -13.26 -9.03
C ILE A 112 -31.36 -12.85 -8.87
N LEU A 113 -30.82 -12.97 -7.68
CA LEU A 113 -29.41 -12.67 -7.42
C LEU A 113 -28.48 -13.54 -8.26
N THR A 114 -28.75 -14.82 -8.36
CA THR A 114 -27.96 -15.74 -9.18
C THR A 114 -28.02 -15.35 -10.67
N LYS A 115 -29.18 -15.01 -11.20
CA LYS A 115 -29.31 -14.52 -12.59
C LYS A 115 -28.60 -13.20 -12.81
N ALA A 116 -28.69 -12.28 -11.85
CA ALA A 116 -27.98 -11.00 -11.92
C ALA A 116 -26.45 -11.19 -11.95
N MET A 117 -25.91 -12.14 -11.16
CA MET A 117 -24.50 -12.46 -11.18
C MET A 117 -24.02 -13.06 -12.49
N TYR A 118 -24.81 -13.94 -13.11
CA TYR A 118 -24.49 -14.47 -14.45
C TYR A 118 -24.62 -13.45 -15.58
N ALA A 119 -25.36 -12.36 -15.35
CA ALA A 119 -25.50 -11.28 -16.33
C ALA A 119 -24.40 -10.21 -16.19
N MET A 120 -23.56 -10.27 -15.12
CA MET A 120 -22.42 -9.36 -14.98
C MET A 120 -21.33 -9.72 -15.98
N PRO A 121 -20.66 -8.71 -16.59
CA PRO A 121 -19.47 -8.94 -17.40
C PRO A 121 -18.36 -9.64 -16.57
N ASP A 122 -17.64 -10.57 -17.16
CA ASP A 122 -16.63 -11.38 -16.48
C ASP A 122 -15.50 -10.53 -15.83
N ASN A 123 -15.17 -9.40 -16.45
CA ASN A 123 -14.12 -8.50 -15.98
C ASN A 123 -14.61 -7.39 -15.04
N LEU A 124 -15.94 -7.21 -14.85
CA LEU A 124 -16.48 -6.11 -14.04
C LEU A 124 -15.93 -6.10 -12.62
N VAL A 125 -15.85 -7.26 -11.99
CA VAL A 125 -15.36 -7.39 -10.62
C VAL A 125 -13.87 -7.08 -10.54
N GLU A 126 -13.09 -7.49 -11.54
CA GLU A 126 -11.66 -7.21 -11.63
C GLU A 126 -11.39 -5.73 -11.86
N ASP A 127 -12.14 -5.08 -12.74
CA ASP A 127 -12.06 -3.65 -13.01
C ASP A 127 -12.41 -2.83 -11.77
N LEU A 128 -13.50 -3.18 -11.08
CA LEU A 128 -13.90 -2.54 -9.82
C LEU A 128 -12.86 -2.80 -8.72
N ALA A 129 -12.37 -4.03 -8.57
CA ALA A 129 -11.35 -4.33 -7.58
C ALA A 129 -10.09 -3.49 -7.84
N THR A 130 -9.63 -3.37 -9.07
CA THR A 130 -8.49 -2.54 -9.45
C THR A 130 -8.74 -1.06 -9.16
N GLN A 131 -9.93 -0.56 -9.48
CA GLN A 131 -10.29 0.84 -9.26
C GLN A 131 -10.36 1.20 -7.77
N TYR A 132 -10.96 0.33 -6.94
CA TYR A 132 -11.20 0.63 -5.52
C TYR A 132 -10.10 0.13 -4.59
N THR A 133 -9.26 -0.81 -5.01
CA THR A 133 -8.07 -1.22 -4.25
C THR A 133 -6.84 -0.39 -4.56
N THR A 134 -6.94 0.61 -5.44
CA THR A 134 -5.88 1.60 -5.60
C THR A 134 -5.73 2.32 -4.26
N TYR A 135 -4.83 1.82 -3.45
CA TYR A 135 -4.51 2.40 -2.14
C TYR A 135 -3.93 3.79 -2.40
N LYS A 136 -4.75 4.79 -2.19
CA LYS A 136 -4.27 6.17 -2.20
C LYS A 136 -3.45 6.31 -0.92
N ALA A 137 -2.15 6.27 -1.04
CA ALA A 137 -1.25 6.61 0.05
C ALA A 137 -1.59 8.04 0.49
N THR A 138 -2.40 8.15 1.56
CA THR A 138 -2.97 9.41 2.01
C THR A 138 -1.96 10.29 2.74
N ASN A 139 -0.76 9.75 3.00
CA ASN A 139 0.30 10.47 3.70
C ASN A 139 1.63 10.24 3.00
N LEU A 140 1.81 10.88 1.85
CA LEU A 140 3.15 11.07 1.31
C LEU A 140 3.93 11.92 2.32
N THR A 141 4.87 11.31 3.03
CA THR A 141 5.80 12.05 3.87
C THR A 141 6.76 12.85 2.99
N LEU A 142 7.34 13.94 3.52
CA LEU A 142 8.36 14.69 2.80
C LEU A 142 9.52 13.78 2.34
N VAL A 143 9.82 12.75 3.12
CA VAL A 143 10.83 11.74 2.80
C VAL A 143 10.43 10.94 1.55
N ASP A 144 9.18 10.53 1.43
CA ASP A 144 8.68 9.80 0.26
C ASP A 144 8.75 10.66 -1.01
N MET A 145 8.44 11.96 -0.91
CA MET A 145 8.59 12.91 -2.03
C MET A 145 10.05 13.06 -2.48
N ILE A 146 10.99 13.10 -1.52
CA ILE A 146 12.42 13.18 -1.82
C ILE A 146 12.91 11.91 -2.50
N CYS A 147 12.47 10.74 -2.03
CA CYS A 147 12.83 9.45 -2.62
C CYS A 147 12.22 9.25 -4.02
N LEU A 148 11.00 9.74 -4.24
CA LEU A 148 10.30 9.59 -5.52
C LEU A 148 10.93 10.45 -6.63
N HIS A 149 11.41 11.65 -6.28
CA HIS A 149 11.98 12.61 -7.21
C HIS A 149 13.27 13.24 -6.67
N PRO A 150 14.37 12.49 -6.53
CA PRO A 150 15.58 13.00 -5.93
C PRO A 150 16.17 14.21 -6.68
N VAL A 151 16.08 14.22 -8.01
CA VAL A 151 16.58 15.34 -8.83
C VAL A 151 15.79 16.62 -8.58
N THR A 152 14.46 16.54 -8.47
CA THR A 152 13.61 17.70 -8.19
C THR A 152 13.81 18.22 -6.76
N ALA A 153 14.00 17.31 -5.80
CA ALA A 153 14.29 17.68 -4.42
C ALA A 153 15.62 18.45 -4.30
N VAL A 154 16.67 17.97 -4.95
CA VAL A 154 17.97 18.66 -5.02
C VAL A 154 17.83 20.02 -5.71
N ALA A 155 17.12 20.11 -6.83
CA ALA A 155 16.89 21.38 -7.53
C ALA A 155 16.17 22.41 -6.66
N ILE A 156 15.18 22.00 -5.86
CA ILE A 156 14.45 22.87 -4.93
C ILE A 156 15.39 23.37 -3.82
N ILE A 157 16.22 22.50 -3.24
CA ILE A 157 17.18 22.86 -2.18
C ILE A 157 18.20 23.89 -2.72
N VAL A 158 18.74 23.65 -3.93
CA VAL A 158 19.67 24.57 -4.57
C VAL A 158 19.03 25.92 -4.84
N PHE A 159 17.78 25.92 -5.32
CA PHE A 159 17.03 27.16 -5.59
C PHE A 159 16.77 27.96 -4.31
N ILE A 160 16.35 27.32 -3.23
CA ILE A 160 16.13 27.97 -1.92
C ILE A 160 17.44 28.55 -1.38
N SER A 161 18.55 27.78 -1.48
CA SER A 161 19.86 28.23 -1.05
C SER A 161 20.34 29.46 -1.83
N TRP A 162 20.13 29.46 -3.15
CA TRP A 162 20.47 30.60 -4.00
C TRP A 162 19.64 31.85 -3.67
N MET A 163 18.33 31.69 -3.45
CA MET A 163 17.44 32.75 -2.98
C MET A 163 17.89 33.34 -1.64
N ALA A 164 18.28 32.51 -0.68
CA ALA A 164 18.78 32.96 0.61
C ALA A 164 20.08 33.77 0.50
N VAL A 165 21.02 33.32 -0.32
CA VAL A 165 22.27 34.05 -0.57
C VAL A 165 22.02 35.40 -1.23
N THR A 166 21.16 35.45 -2.26
CA THR A 166 20.81 36.71 -2.91
C THR A 166 20.14 37.69 -1.96
N LEU A 167 19.24 37.21 -1.09
CA LEU A 167 18.60 38.06 -0.08
C LEU A 167 19.60 38.64 0.90
N ILE A 168 20.56 37.82 1.41
CA ILE A 168 21.62 38.27 2.32
C ILE A 168 22.48 39.36 1.64
N VAL A 169 22.86 39.16 0.39
CA VAL A 169 23.65 40.15 -0.37
C VAL A 169 22.90 41.50 -0.54
N ILE A 170 21.60 41.42 -0.85
CA ILE A 170 20.74 42.60 -0.96
C ILE A 170 20.65 43.34 0.38
N LEU A 171 20.37 42.63 1.46
CA LEU A 171 20.28 43.20 2.81
C LEU A 171 21.60 43.86 3.23
N ASN A 172 22.73 43.20 3.01
CA ASN A 172 24.05 43.79 3.31
C ASN A 172 24.33 45.05 2.49
N ARG A 173 23.97 45.06 1.18
CA ARG A 173 24.12 46.26 0.37
C ARG A 173 23.23 47.42 0.86
N LEU A 174 22.01 47.12 1.28
CA LEU A 174 21.11 48.12 1.83
C LEU A 174 21.64 48.70 3.18
N HIS A 175 22.16 47.81 4.02
CA HIS A 175 22.75 48.23 5.32
C HIS A 175 23.95 49.14 5.10
N THR A 176 24.88 48.74 4.25
CA THR A 176 26.08 49.55 3.93
C THR A 176 25.70 50.91 3.34
N ARG A 177 24.69 51.00 2.48
CA ARG A 177 24.21 52.28 1.94
C ARG A 177 23.62 53.18 3.02
N ARG A 178 22.89 52.62 4.00
CA ARG A 178 22.36 53.41 5.14
C ARG A 178 23.46 53.94 6.03
N GLU A 179 24.48 53.16 6.33
CA GLU A 179 25.61 53.59 7.12
C GLU A 179 26.41 54.75 6.44
N LEU A 180 26.64 54.62 5.11
CA LEU A 180 27.29 55.69 4.34
C LEU A 180 26.48 56.98 4.31
N GLN A 181 25.14 56.90 4.27
CA GLN A 181 24.28 58.10 4.34
C GLN A 181 24.30 58.77 5.71
N LEU A 182 24.35 57.97 6.79
CA LEU A 182 24.46 58.51 8.16
C LEU A 182 25.81 59.11 8.44
N ALA A 183 26.90 58.63 7.84
CA ALA A 183 28.25 59.14 8.00
C ALA A 183 28.52 60.42 7.18
N ALA A 184 27.62 60.77 6.22
CA ALA A 184 27.73 61.95 5.36
C ALA A 184 26.89 63.14 5.86
N GLN A 185 26.16 63.00 6.96
CA GLN A 185 25.45 64.05 7.68
C GLN A 185 26.25 64.54 8.84
#